data_07b5005deb2e55198eb5d6c609053df9
#
_entry.id   07b5005deb2e55198eb5d6c609053df9
#
_cell.length_a   1.000
_cell.length_b   1.000
_cell.length_c   1.000
_cell.angle_alpha   90.00
_cell.angle_beta   90.00
_cell.angle_gamma   90.00
#
_symmetry.space_group_name_H-M   'P 1'
#
loop_
_entity.id
_entity.type
_entity.pdbx_description
1 polymer ?
#
loop_
_entity_poly.entity_id
_entity_poly.type
_entity_poly.pdbx_seq_one_letter_code
_entity_poly.pdbx_strand_id
1 'polypeptide(L)'
;MSSFQDLRIVDNFYQTSAFFPMPTVCISTVNPDGSLNIGSYSLCFPYYIAGKDRYAMLLECRNTSNTAQNLLRTHKCAINFIPDDKASFKEAVRLGFPGPSEEKMKELHFTMEDGLADPADPLRPQVIQEAFQVFECTWASQLEGADKFRVEDIDDGHPGPYNDFNGITSKYGAHFILYIDKILMKERYYNAIVNGVTKKDFPPVPVDYGYRDSTNFWYTPFPKWSRPIAEPIPAPKEVDLASIRYAADRVDSTVKFTDAALKNFVKVPRPFLKTVLNGCVAWA
;
A
#
# COMPACT_ATOMS: atom_id res chain seq x y z
N MET A 1 -15.24 10.80 -38.49
CA MET A 1 -14.06 9.92 -38.34
C MET A 1 -13.64 9.98 -36.87
N SER A 2 -13.19 8.88 -36.30
CA SER A 2 -12.69 8.86 -34.93
C SER A 2 -11.40 9.69 -34.83
N SER A 3 -11.22 10.44 -33.71
CA SER A 3 -9.96 11.11 -33.37
C SER A 3 -8.96 10.17 -32.72
N PHE A 4 -9.37 8.93 -32.40
CA PHE A 4 -8.51 7.94 -31.77
C PHE A 4 -7.81 7.05 -32.81
N GLN A 5 -6.59 6.64 -32.49
CA GLN A 5 -5.81 5.66 -33.21
C GLN A 5 -5.67 4.40 -32.33
N ASP A 6 -5.73 3.22 -32.94
CA ASP A 6 -5.48 1.96 -32.27
C ASP A 6 -3.97 1.75 -32.08
N LEU A 7 -3.55 1.43 -30.86
CA LEU A 7 -2.16 1.17 -30.50
C LEU A 7 -1.99 -0.31 -30.19
N ARG A 8 -1.10 -0.99 -30.91
CA ARG A 8 -0.86 -2.42 -30.70
C ARG A 8 -0.39 -2.72 -29.27
N ILE A 9 -1.13 -3.55 -28.54
CA ILE A 9 -0.95 -3.78 -27.11
C ILE A 9 0.43 -4.38 -26.79
N VAL A 10 0.82 -5.43 -27.50
CA VAL A 10 2.03 -6.23 -27.18
C VAL A 10 3.29 -5.39 -27.08
N ASP A 11 3.45 -4.39 -27.97
CA ASP A 11 4.65 -3.58 -28.05
C ASP A 11 4.57 -2.30 -27.21
N ASN A 12 3.38 -1.92 -26.79
CA ASN A 12 3.14 -0.55 -26.31
C ASN A 12 2.48 -0.47 -24.94
N PHE A 13 2.09 -1.59 -24.33
CA PHE A 13 1.39 -1.57 -23.04
C PHE A 13 2.16 -0.77 -21.96
N TYR A 14 3.44 -1.07 -21.77
CA TYR A 14 4.25 -0.37 -20.77
C TYR A 14 4.57 1.08 -21.14
N GLN A 15 4.63 1.41 -22.43
CA GLN A 15 4.85 2.78 -22.90
C GLN A 15 3.67 3.70 -22.58
N THR A 16 2.47 3.15 -22.47
CA THR A 16 1.28 3.92 -22.08
C THR A 16 1.27 4.32 -20.61
N SER A 17 2.10 3.72 -19.76
CA SER A 17 2.20 4.06 -18.34
C SER A 17 2.63 5.52 -18.09
N ALA A 18 3.09 6.26 -19.11
CA ALA A 18 3.28 7.70 -19.03
C ALA A 18 2.02 8.46 -18.61
N PHE A 19 0.86 7.88 -18.83
CA PHE A 19 -0.44 8.50 -18.55
C PHE A 19 -1.09 7.99 -17.25
N PHE A 20 -0.51 6.96 -16.62
CA PHE A 20 -0.92 6.48 -15.30
C PHE A 20 0.32 6.05 -14.49
N PRO A 21 1.13 7.02 -14.08
CA PRO A 21 2.35 6.74 -13.33
C PRO A 21 2.04 6.05 -12.00
N MET A 22 2.93 5.17 -11.58
CA MET A 22 2.76 4.33 -10.38
C MET A 22 3.81 4.66 -9.32
N PRO A 23 3.48 4.60 -8.03
CA PRO A 23 4.49 4.73 -6.98
C PRO A 23 5.45 3.54 -7.00
N THR A 24 6.72 3.80 -6.78
CA THR A 24 7.74 2.76 -6.60
C THR A 24 7.88 2.42 -5.13
N VAL A 25 7.77 1.13 -4.78
CA VAL A 25 8.01 0.61 -3.44
C VAL A 25 9.11 -0.45 -3.45
N CYS A 26 9.82 -0.59 -2.33
CA CYS A 26 10.75 -1.67 -2.11
C CYS A 26 10.15 -2.67 -1.11
N ILE A 27 10.08 -3.95 -1.49
CA ILE A 27 9.53 -4.99 -0.64
C ILE A 27 10.65 -5.83 -0.09
N SER A 28 10.80 -5.83 1.24
CA SER A 28 11.75 -6.68 1.96
C SER A 28 11.10 -7.98 2.40
N THR A 29 11.84 -9.08 2.28
CA THR A 29 11.46 -10.44 2.64
C THR A 29 12.69 -11.21 3.15
N VAL A 30 12.48 -12.34 3.82
CA VAL A 30 13.56 -13.18 4.35
C VAL A 30 13.79 -14.40 3.45
N ASN A 31 15.03 -14.63 3.05
CA ASN A 31 15.46 -15.79 2.26
C ASN A 31 15.46 -17.09 3.08
N PRO A 32 15.57 -18.29 2.46
CA PRO A 32 15.64 -19.57 3.18
C PRO A 32 16.79 -19.69 4.17
N ASP A 33 17.90 -19.01 3.92
CA ASP A 33 19.08 -18.96 4.78
C ASP A 33 19.02 -17.90 5.90
N GLY A 34 17.88 -17.21 6.01
CA GLY A 34 17.68 -16.12 6.97
C GLY A 34 18.21 -14.77 6.51
N SER A 35 18.88 -14.68 5.36
CA SER A 35 19.35 -13.41 4.81
C SER A 35 18.19 -12.55 4.25
N LEU A 36 18.43 -11.26 4.13
CA LEU A 36 17.44 -10.32 3.62
C LEU A 36 17.41 -10.34 2.09
N ASN A 37 16.22 -10.19 1.53
CA ASN A 37 16.00 -9.87 0.12
C ASN A 37 15.15 -8.61 -0.02
N ILE A 38 15.52 -7.73 -0.95
CA ILE A 38 14.72 -6.57 -1.34
C ILE A 38 14.43 -6.63 -2.83
N GLY A 39 13.17 -6.46 -3.20
CA GLY A 39 12.71 -6.32 -4.57
C GLY A 39 11.97 -5.00 -4.75
N SER A 40 12.15 -4.33 -5.88
CA SER A 40 11.45 -3.09 -6.22
C SER A 40 10.25 -3.38 -7.12
N TYR A 41 9.13 -2.73 -6.84
CA TYR A 41 7.85 -2.97 -7.50
C TYR A 41 7.08 -1.66 -7.72
N SER A 42 6.42 -1.58 -8.88
CA SER A 42 5.44 -0.54 -9.20
C SER A 42 4.01 -1.07 -9.14
N LEU A 43 3.82 -2.39 -9.29
CA LEU A 43 2.51 -3.03 -9.23
C LEU A 43 2.19 -3.46 -7.79
N CYS A 44 2.06 -2.46 -6.90
CA CYS A 44 1.67 -2.66 -5.50
C CYS A 44 0.64 -1.59 -5.13
N PHE A 45 -0.62 -2.00 -4.98
CA PHE A 45 -1.77 -1.10 -4.87
C PHE A 45 -2.59 -1.36 -3.62
N PRO A 46 -3.31 -0.36 -3.09
CA PRO A 46 -4.32 -0.60 -2.08
C PRO A 46 -5.39 -1.58 -2.57
N TYR A 47 -5.69 -2.57 -1.76
CA TYR A 47 -6.74 -3.55 -2.01
C TYR A 47 -7.88 -3.37 -1.00
N TYR A 48 -9.09 -3.13 -1.53
CA TYR A 48 -10.26 -2.89 -0.69
C TYR A 48 -10.97 -4.20 -0.34
N ILE A 49 -10.96 -4.56 0.95
CA ILE A 49 -11.59 -5.81 1.44
C ILE A 49 -13.01 -5.58 1.99
N ALA A 50 -13.53 -4.37 1.96
CA ALA A 50 -14.86 -4.03 2.48
C ALA A 50 -15.09 -4.42 3.96
N GLY A 51 -14.03 -4.64 4.73
CA GLY A 51 -14.06 -4.94 6.16
C GLY A 51 -13.60 -3.75 7.00
N LYS A 52 -14.12 -3.61 8.22
CA LYS A 52 -13.74 -2.52 9.11
C LYS A 52 -12.38 -2.71 9.77
N ASP A 53 -11.92 -3.95 9.85
CA ASP A 53 -10.80 -4.33 10.72
C ASP A 53 -9.54 -4.72 9.96
N ARG A 54 -9.59 -4.76 8.61
CA ARG A 54 -8.47 -5.21 7.79
C ARG A 54 -8.31 -4.36 6.55
N TYR A 55 -7.10 -3.90 6.36
CA TYR A 55 -6.67 -3.17 5.17
C TYR A 55 -5.55 -3.94 4.51
N ALA A 56 -5.50 -3.94 3.18
CA ALA A 56 -4.53 -4.71 2.44
C ALA A 56 -3.93 -3.95 1.27
N MET A 57 -2.78 -4.47 0.81
CA MET A 57 -2.17 -4.12 -0.47
C MET A 57 -2.24 -5.34 -1.38
N LEU A 58 -2.42 -5.11 -2.66
CA LEU A 58 -2.26 -6.11 -3.72
C LEU A 58 -0.88 -5.93 -4.33
N LEU A 59 -0.05 -6.96 -4.25
CA LEU A 59 1.22 -7.04 -4.95
C LEU A 59 1.09 -7.96 -6.15
N GLU A 60 1.44 -7.46 -7.33
CA GLU A 60 1.59 -8.27 -8.54
C GLU A 60 3.06 -8.42 -8.89
N CYS A 61 3.52 -9.63 -9.10
CA CYS A 61 4.92 -9.90 -9.41
C CYS A 61 5.10 -11.18 -10.23
N ARG A 62 6.32 -11.39 -10.73
CA ARG A 62 6.66 -12.69 -11.35
C ARG A 62 6.68 -13.76 -10.28
N ASN A 63 6.05 -14.90 -10.57
CA ASN A 63 6.01 -16.04 -9.65
C ASN A 63 7.42 -16.60 -9.31
N THR A 64 8.41 -16.38 -10.19
CA THR A 64 9.82 -16.80 -9.99
C THR A 64 10.68 -15.75 -9.28
N SER A 65 10.12 -14.58 -8.91
CA SER A 65 10.88 -13.57 -8.18
C SER A 65 11.24 -14.07 -6.77
N ASN A 66 12.40 -13.62 -6.24
CA ASN A 66 12.79 -13.94 -4.87
C ASN A 66 11.71 -13.52 -3.86
N THR A 67 11.08 -12.36 -4.07
CA THR A 67 9.98 -11.87 -3.23
C THR A 67 8.79 -12.82 -3.24
N ALA A 68 8.34 -13.28 -4.42
CA ALA A 68 7.23 -14.23 -4.52
C ALA A 68 7.55 -15.55 -3.82
N GLN A 69 8.74 -16.12 -4.06
CA GLN A 69 9.17 -17.37 -3.44
C GLN A 69 9.28 -17.25 -1.92
N ASN A 70 9.78 -16.12 -1.43
CA ASN A 70 9.84 -15.85 0.00
C ASN A 70 8.45 -15.68 0.62
N LEU A 71 7.54 -14.94 -0.02
CA LEU A 71 6.15 -14.79 0.44
C LEU A 71 5.41 -16.13 0.52
N LEU A 72 5.54 -16.97 -0.49
CA LEU A 72 4.95 -18.32 -0.49
C LEU A 72 5.42 -19.16 0.69
N ARG A 73 6.67 -18.96 1.16
CA ARG A 73 7.28 -19.71 2.26
C ARG A 73 7.03 -19.09 3.62
N THR A 74 7.17 -17.77 3.75
CA THR A 74 7.18 -17.06 5.04
C THR A 74 5.86 -16.40 5.38
N HIS A 75 5.05 -16.09 4.38
CA HIS A 75 3.85 -15.24 4.47
C HIS A 75 4.13 -13.80 4.96
N LYS A 76 5.39 -13.40 5.12
CA LYS A 76 5.77 -12.10 5.71
C LYS A 76 6.52 -11.23 4.73
N CYS A 77 6.22 -9.92 4.76
CA CYS A 77 7.00 -8.91 4.06
C CYS A 77 6.86 -7.53 4.73
N ALA A 78 7.74 -6.61 4.34
CA ALA A 78 7.54 -5.20 4.62
C ALA A 78 7.56 -4.40 3.31
N ILE A 79 6.58 -3.54 3.12
CA ILE A 79 6.46 -2.63 1.97
C ILE A 79 7.04 -1.29 2.38
N ASN A 80 8.20 -0.95 1.84
CA ASN A 80 8.93 0.28 2.17
C ASN A 80 8.66 1.34 1.09
N PHE A 81 8.11 2.47 1.49
CA PHE A 81 7.86 3.63 0.64
C PHE A 81 9.08 4.54 0.67
N ILE A 82 9.90 4.47 -0.37
CA ILE A 82 11.19 5.15 -0.44
C ILE A 82 11.05 6.64 -0.76
N PRO A 83 12.05 7.49 -0.37
CA PRO A 83 12.05 8.91 -0.73
C PRO A 83 12.25 9.12 -2.24
N ASP A 84 11.86 10.30 -2.74
CA ASP A 84 11.90 10.67 -4.15
C ASP A 84 13.25 11.23 -4.62
N ASP A 85 14.33 10.92 -3.93
CA ASP A 85 15.66 11.35 -4.31
C ASP A 85 16.30 10.39 -5.34
N LYS A 86 17.28 10.94 -6.08
CA LYS A 86 17.94 10.21 -7.17
C LYS A 86 18.70 8.95 -6.70
N ALA A 87 19.27 8.98 -5.50
CA ALA A 87 20.05 7.86 -4.97
C ALA A 87 19.14 6.69 -4.61
N SER A 88 18.08 6.96 -3.85
CA SER A 88 17.06 5.97 -3.49
C SER A 88 16.42 5.33 -4.71
N PHE A 89 16.09 6.15 -5.72
CA PHE A 89 15.49 5.62 -6.94
C PHE A 89 16.46 4.79 -7.77
N LYS A 90 17.73 5.23 -7.92
CA LYS A 90 18.76 4.44 -8.60
C LYS A 90 18.94 3.08 -7.94
N GLU A 91 18.94 3.04 -6.62
CA GLU A 91 19.02 1.80 -5.85
C GLU A 91 17.78 0.92 -6.06
N ALA A 92 16.57 1.49 -6.04
CA ALA A 92 15.34 0.76 -6.33
C ALA A 92 15.38 0.12 -7.73
N VAL A 93 15.84 0.84 -8.75
CA VAL A 93 16.00 0.29 -10.11
C VAL A 93 16.97 -0.89 -10.11
N ARG A 94 18.12 -0.77 -9.45
CA ARG A 94 19.11 -1.85 -9.33
C ARG A 94 18.52 -3.09 -8.67
N LEU A 95 17.79 -2.92 -7.57
CA LEU A 95 17.12 -4.01 -6.84
C LEU A 95 15.96 -4.65 -7.61
N GLY A 96 15.38 -3.93 -8.57
CA GLY A 96 14.31 -4.42 -9.44
C GLY A 96 14.77 -5.38 -10.55
N PHE A 97 16.05 -5.41 -10.90
CA PHE A 97 16.57 -6.32 -11.91
C PHE A 97 16.49 -7.78 -11.43
N PRO A 98 16.21 -8.74 -12.34
CA PRO A 98 16.28 -10.17 -12.03
C PRO A 98 17.71 -10.56 -11.62
N GLY A 99 17.82 -11.50 -10.67
CA GLY A 99 19.12 -12.03 -10.26
C GLY A 99 19.08 -12.65 -8.86
N PRO A 100 20.13 -13.37 -8.47
CA PRO A 100 20.26 -13.93 -7.14
C PRO A 100 20.22 -12.85 -6.05
N SER A 101 19.48 -13.11 -4.99
CA SER A 101 19.33 -12.17 -3.87
C SER A 101 20.69 -11.78 -3.27
N GLU A 102 21.56 -12.77 -3.07
CA GLU A 102 22.90 -12.54 -2.51
C GLU A 102 23.71 -11.51 -3.29
N GLU A 103 23.72 -11.60 -4.63
CA GLU A 103 24.46 -10.64 -5.46
C GLU A 103 23.86 -9.24 -5.39
N LYS A 104 22.53 -9.14 -5.41
CA LYS A 104 21.80 -7.87 -5.32
C LYS A 104 22.03 -7.18 -3.98
N MET A 105 22.17 -7.93 -2.89
CA MET A 105 22.31 -7.40 -1.55
C MET A 105 23.75 -7.05 -1.17
N LYS A 106 24.78 -7.52 -1.91
CA LYS A 106 26.20 -7.20 -1.64
C LYS A 106 26.51 -5.70 -1.62
N GLU A 107 25.85 -4.94 -2.47
CA GLU A 107 26.08 -3.49 -2.63
C GLU A 107 24.84 -2.69 -2.24
N LEU A 108 24.16 -3.11 -1.18
CA LEU A 108 22.97 -2.40 -0.71
C LEU A 108 23.33 -1.02 -0.19
N HIS A 109 22.69 0.01 -0.76
CA HIS A 109 22.86 1.40 -0.34
C HIS A 109 21.87 1.86 0.72
N PHE A 110 20.76 1.13 0.87
CA PHE A 110 19.82 1.42 1.96
C PHE A 110 20.34 0.93 3.30
N THR A 111 20.11 1.71 4.34
CA THR A 111 20.33 1.29 5.72
C THR A 111 19.15 0.45 6.18
N MET A 112 19.42 -0.69 6.81
CA MET A 112 18.38 -1.56 7.32
C MET A 112 18.24 -1.40 8.83
N GLU A 113 16.99 -1.41 9.30
CA GLU A 113 16.69 -1.40 10.72
C GLU A 113 15.56 -2.40 11.06
N ASP A 114 15.42 -2.74 12.32
CA ASP A 114 14.31 -3.58 12.78
C ASP A 114 13.01 -2.78 12.77
N GLY A 115 11.95 -3.41 12.26
CA GLY A 115 10.59 -2.87 12.33
C GLY A 115 9.96 -3.01 13.72
N LEU A 116 8.64 -2.85 13.78
CA LEU A 116 7.86 -2.97 15.01
C LEU A 116 7.12 -4.33 15.13
N ALA A 117 7.33 -5.25 14.18
CA ALA A 117 6.85 -6.62 14.30
C ALA A 117 7.53 -7.34 15.46
N ASP A 118 7.00 -8.50 15.87
CA ASP A 118 7.53 -9.26 16.98
C ASP A 118 9.04 -9.58 16.78
N PRO A 119 9.93 -9.11 17.65
CA PRO A 119 11.36 -9.39 17.54
C PRO A 119 11.71 -10.88 17.59
N ALA A 120 10.85 -11.70 18.19
CA ALA A 120 11.03 -13.15 18.28
C ALA A 120 10.65 -13.90 16.98
N ASP A 121 9.98 -13.25 16.03
CA ASP A 121 9.63 -13.85 14.74
C ASP A 121 10.85 -13.81 13.79
N PRO A 122 11.53 -14.93 13.52
CA PRO A 122 12.69 -14.99 12.64
C PRO A 122 12.33 -14.73 11.15
N LEU A 123 11.05 -14.77 10.81
CA LEU A 123 10.56 -14.58 9.45
C LEU A 123 10.19 -13.11 9.17
N ARG A 124 10.24 -12.24 10.17
CA ARG A 124 10.02 -10.81 9.95
C ARG A 124 11.21 -10.22 9.21
N PRO A 125 11.00 -9.51 8.10
CA PRO A 125 12.08 -8.81 7.41
C PRO A 125 12.42 -7.49 8.12
N GLN A 126 13.68 -7.08 8.01
CA GLN A 126 14.08 -5.71 8.32
C GLN A 126 13.44 -4.71 7.36
N VAL A 127 13.38 -3.46 7.78
CA VAL A 127 12.80 -2.34 7.03
C VAL A 127 13.88 -1.34 6.61
N ILE A 128 13.59 -0.57 5.55
CA ILE A 128 14.51 0.45 5.05
C ILE A 128 14.39 1.70 5.93
N GLN A 129 15.50 2.09 6.58
CA GLN A 129 15.56 3.24 7.46
C GLN A 129 15.21 4.56 6.74
N GLU A 130 15.60 4.72 5.47
CA GLU A 130 15.32 5.92 4.67
C GLU A 130 13.86 6.03 4.25
N ALA A 131 13.08 4.93 4.29
CA ALA A 131 11.66 4.96 3.94
C ALA A 131 10.90 5.98 4.80
N PHE A 132 9.98 6.75 4.20
CA PHE A 132 9.15 7.67 4.96
C PHE A 132 7.96 6.98 5.63
N GLN A 133 7.55 5.83 5.10
CA GLN A 133 6.49 4.97 5.58
C GLN A 133 6.83 3.51 5.30
N VAL A 134 6.42 2.61 6.17
CA VAL A 134 6.52 1.16 5.95
C VAL A 134 5.21 0.51 6.36
N PHE A 135 4.77 -0.47 5.58
CA PHE A 135 3.72 -1.40 6.00
C PHE A 135 4.35 -2.76 6.28
N GLU A 136 4.29 -3.22 7.52
CA GLU A 136 4.58 -4.62 7.86
C GLU A 136 3.34 -5.45 7.56
N CYS A 137 3.51 -6.50 6.76
CA CYS A 137 2.39 -7.21 6.15
C CYS A 137 2.50 -8.73 6.32
N THR A 138 1.32 -9.34 6.40
CA THR A 138 1.16 -10.80 6.29
C THR A 138 0.34 -11.14 5.05
N TRP A 139 0.83 -12.07 4.24
CA TRP A 139 0.07 -12.59 3.10
C TRP A 139 -1.18 -13.33 3.59
N ALA A 140 -2.33 -12.85 3.20
CA ALA A 140 -3.62 -13.49 3.42
C ALA A 140 -3.81 -14.62 2.40
N SER A 141 -3.14 -15.74 2.59
CA SER A 141 -3.20 -16.88 1.67
C SER A 141 -4.59 -17.48 1.52
N GLN A 142 -5.47 -17.24 2.51
CA GLN A 142 -6.90 -17.54 2.44
C GLN A 142 -7.69 -16.28 2.80
N LEU A 143 -8.57 -15.87 1.93
CA LEU A 143 -9.51 -14.78 2.20
C LEU A 143 -10.70 -15.35 2.97
N GLU A 144 -11.01 -14.75 4.11
CA GLU A 144 -12.16 -15.13 4.91
C GLU A 144 -13.45 -15.05 4.09
N GLY A 145 -14.17 -16.17 3.99
CA GLY A 145 -15.41 -16.26 3.22
C GLY A 145 -15.25 -16.43 1.71
N ALA A 146 -14.04 -16.50 1.17
CA ALA A 146 -13.80 -16.73 -0.26
C ALA A 146 -14.30 -18.12 -0.73
N ASP A 147 -14.33 -19.10 0.17
CA ASP A 147 -14.88 -20.43 -0.07
C ASP A 147 -16.41 -20.44 -0.28
N LYS A 148 -17.11 -19.38 0.16
CA LYS A 148 -18.58 -19.25 -0.01
C LYS A 148 -18.99 -18.71 -1.38
N PHE A 149 -18.05 -18.13 -2.11
CA PHE A 149 -18.24 -17.52 -3.41
C PHE A 149 -17.27 -18.14 -4.40
N ARG A 150 -17.41 -19.44 -4.67
CA ARG A 150 -16.64 -20.08 -5.72
C ARG A 150 -17.09 -19.52 -7.07
N VAL A 151 -16.11 -19.21 -7.91
CA VAL A 151 -16.30 -18.77 -9.30
C VAL A 151 -17.11 -19.80 -10.12
N GLU A 152 -17.22 -21.02 -9.63
CA GLU A 152 -18.06 -22.09 -10.16
C GLU A 152 -19.57 -21.70 -10.24
N ASP A 153 -20.02 -20.76 -9.41
CA ASP A 153 -21.37 -20.23 -9.44
C ASP A 153 -21.58 -19.11 -10.48
N ILE A 154 -20.49 -18.66 -11.12
CA ILE A 154 -20.50 -17.70 -12.23
C ILE A 154 -20.12 -18.47 -13.51
N ASP A 155 -20.99 -19.38 -13.93
CA ASP A 155 -20.84 -20.06 -15.23
C ASP A 155 -21.27 -19.12 -16.34
N ASP A 156 -20.35 -18.25 -16.78
CA ASP A 156 -20.50 -17.47 -17.99
C ASP A 156 -19.78 -18.11 -19.20
N GLY A 157 -19.26 -19.33 -19.03
CA GLY A 157 -18.54 -20.05 -20.07
C GLY A 157 -17.16 -19.49 -20.41
N HIS A 158 -16.68 -18.51 -19.65
CA HIS A 158 -15.33 -17.97 -19.79
C HIS A 158 -14.42 -18.62 -18.76
N PRO A 159 -13.49 -19.54 -19.17
CA PRO A 159 -12.42 -19.95 -18.28
C PRO A 159 -11.63 -18.69 -17.95
N GLY A 160 -11.76 -18.22 -16.72
CA GLY A 160 -10.91 -17.14 -16.22
C GLY A 160 -9.44 -17.49 -16.46
N PRO A 161 -8.58 -16.53 -16.81
CA PRO A 161 -7.16 -16.78 -16.94
C PRO A 161 -6.52 -17.20 -15.61
N TYR A 162 -7.25 -17.09 -14.51
CA TYR A 162 -6.78 -17.33 -13.16
C TYR A 162 -7.78 -18.21 -12.40
N ASN A 163 -7.33 -19.39 -11.99
CA ASN A 163 -8.14 -20.28 -11.15
C ASN A 163 -8.26 -19.74 -9.71
N ASP A 164 -7.16 -19.16 -9.21
CA ASP A 164 -7.10 -18.54 -7.89
C ASP A 164 -6.49 -17.15 -8.02
N PHE A 165 -7.13 -16.15 -7.43
CA PHE A 165 -6.67 -14.77 -7.52
C PHE A 165 -5.55 -14.44 -6.51
N ASN A 166 -5.21 -15.32 -5.59
CA ASN A 166 -4.29 -15.05 -4.49
C ASN A 166 -3.24 -16.16 -4.36
N GLY A 167 -2.01 -15.85 -4.65
CA GLY A 167 -0.89 -16.77 -4.75
C GLY A 167 -0.35 -16.84 -6.17
N ILE A 168 0.03 -18.03 -6.65
CA ILE A 168 0.43 -18.23 -8.06
C ILE A 168 -0.84 -18.30 -8.91
N THR A 169 -1.07 -17.30 -9.73
CA THR A 169 -2.32 -17.11 -10.45
C THR A 169 -2.19 -17.38 -11.95
N SER A 170 -0.96 -17.53 -12.45
CA SER A 170 -0.69 -17.86 -13.84
C SER A 170 0.65 -18.55 -14.01
N LYS A 171 0.95 -18.98 -15.24
CA LYS A 171 2.26 -19.58 -15.57
C LYS A 171 3.45 -18.66 -15.21
N TYR A 172 3.28 -17.35 -15.22
CA TYR A 172 4.35 -16.38 -15.07
C TYR A 172 4.16 -15.40 -13.91
N GLY A 173 2.96 -15.31 -13.35
CA GLY A 173 2.57 -14.29 -12.39
C GLY A 173 2.07 -14.84 -11.08
N ALA A 174 2.22 -14.02 -10.06
CA ALA A 174 1.66 -14.21 -8.73
C ALA A 174 1.00 -12.91 -8.27
N HIS A 175 -0.09 -13.03 -7.54
CA HIS A 175 -0.80 -11.97 -6.86
C HIS A 175 -0.82 -12.28 -5.37
N PHE A 176 -0.51 -11.29 -4.54
CA PHE A 176 -0.50 -11.46 -3.10
C PHE A 176 -1.36 -10.38 -2.46
N ILE A 177 -2.41 -10.79 -1.76
CA ILE A 177 -3.19 -9.90 -0.91
C ILE A 177 -2.49 -9.83 0.44
N LEU A 178 -1.85 -8.70 0.72
CA LEU A 178 -1.00 -8.47 1.86
C LEU A 178 -1.77 -7.67 2.91
N TYR A 179 -2.23 -8.32 4.00
CA TYR A 179 -2.82 -7.62 5.13
C TYR A 179 -1.78 -6.74 5.80
N ILE A 180 -2.15 -5.50 6.06
CA ILE A 180 -1.33 -4.54 6.78
C ILE A 180 -1.48 -4.81 8.28
N ASP A 181 -0.43 -5.35 8.90
CA ASP A 181 -0.38 -5.63 10.33
C ASP A 181 -0.01 -4.36 11.11
N LYS A 182 0.94 -3.58 10.58
CA LYS A 182 1.39 -2.32 11.17
C LYS A 182 1.73 -1.29 10.11
N ILE A 183 1.49 -0.03 10.45
CA ILE A 183 1.93 1.14 9.68
C ILE A 183 3.01 1.85 10.49
N LEU A 184 4.24 1.85 9.99
CA LEU A 184 5.36 2.62 10.52
C LEU A 184 5.49 3.90 9.71
N MET A 185 5.72 5.01 10.40
CA MET A 185 5.82 6.30 9.71
C MET A 185 6.86 7.16 10.40
N LYS A 186 7.68 7.88 9.63
CA LYS A 186 8.61 8.86 10.18
C LYS A 186 7.86 9.91 10.99
N GLU A 187 8.41 10.32 12.13
CA GLU A 187 7.77 11.19 13.12
C GLU A 187 7.10 12.43 12.52
N ARG A 188 7.75 13.06 11.55
CA ARG A 188 7.20 14.23 10.87
C ARG A 188 5.83 13.95 10.25
N TYR A 189 5.71 12.84 9.53
CA TYR A 189 4.48 12.47 8.82
C TYR A 189 3.44 11.86 9.76
N TYR A 190 3.91 11.12 10.78
CA TYR A 190 3.05 10.65 11.86
C TYR A 190 2.33 11.83 12.55
N ASN A 191 3.08 12.86 12.95
CA ASN A 191 2.51 14.05 13.58
C ASN A 191 1.52 14.77 12.66
N ALA A 192 1.80 14.83 11.35
CA ALA A 192 0.88 15.40 10.37
C ALA A 192 -0.45 14.63 10.32
N ILE A 193 -0.41 13.30 10.29
CA ILE A 193 -1.62 12.46 10.25
C ILE A 193 -2.45 12.64 11.53
N VAL A 194 -1.80 12.60 12.71
CA VAL A 194 -2.50 12.68 14.00
C VAL A 194 -3.08 14.06 14.27
N ASN A 195 -2.34 15.12 13.91
CA ASN A 195 -2.71 16.51 14.20
C ASN A 195 -3.45 17.22 13.04
N GLY A 196 -3.62 16.55 11.93
CA GLY A 196 -4.23 17.10 10.71
C GLY A 196 -3.20 17.44 9.64
N VAL A 197 -3.41 16.88 8.44
CA VAL A 197 -2.48 17.03 7.32
C VAL A 197 -2.59 18.41 6.69
N THR A 198 -1.44 19.06 6.46
CA THR A 198 -1.34 20.29 5.67
C THR A 198 -0.59 20.03 4.37
N LYS A 199 -0.67 20.95 3.40
CA LYS A 199 0.04 20.83 2.11
C LYS A 199 1.56 20.61 2.25
N LYS A 200 2.16 21.04 3.37
CA LYS A 200 3.60 20.90 3.64
C LYS A 200 4.00 19.52 4.14
N ASP A 201 3.02 18.75 4.59
CA ASP A 201 3.24 17.49 5.31
C ASP A 201 3.10 16.26 4.43
N PHE A 202 2.75 16.45 3.15
CA PHE A 202 2.73 15.33 2.20
C PHE A 202 4.17 14.89 1.90
N PRO A 203 4.46 13.58 2.05
CA PRO A 203 5.75 13.06 1.64
C PRO A 203 5.89 13.13 0.13
N PRO A 204 7.09 13.42 -0.38
CA PRO A 204 7.35 13.28 -1.80
C PRO A 204 7.43 11.79 -2.16
N VAL A 205 6.65 11.38 -3.15
CA VAL A 205 6.60 9.99 -3.63
C VAL A 205 7.25 9.91 -5.01
N PRO A 206 8.21 9.01 -5.25
CA PRO A 206 8.77 8.82 -6.57
C PRO A 206 7.70 8.19 -7.49
N VAL A 207 7.62 8.70 -8.70
CA VAL A 207 6.66 8.26 -9.70
C VAL A 207 7.38 7.57 -10.84
N ASP A 208 6.97 6.36 -11.12
CA ASP A 208 7.52 5.46 -12.11
C ASP A 208 6.73 5.51 -13.40
N TYR A 209 7.43 5.62 -14.53
CA TYR A 209 6.90 5.52 -15.88
C TYR A 209 7.36 4.25 -16.60
N GLY A 210 8.14 3.42 -15.95
CA GLY A 210 8.63 2.15 -16.47
C GLY A 210 9.63 2.27 -17.62
N TYR A 211 9.80 1.17 -18.30
CA TYR A 211 10.68 1.06 -19.47
C TYR A 211 9.98 1.61 -20.71
N ARG A 212 10.49 2.70 -21.28
CA ARG A 212 10.02 3.32 -22.53
C ARG A 212 10.76 2.81 -23.76
N ASP A 213 11.94 2.34 -23.52
CA ASP A 213 12.84 1.76 -24.51
C ASP A 213 13.63 0.62 -23.84
N SER A 214 14.47 -0.06 -24.59
CA SER A 214 15.25 -1.19 -24.07
C SER A 214 16.45 -0.78 -23.20
N THR A 215 16.72 0.50 -23.04
CA THR A 215 17.94 1.02 -22.41
C THR A 215 17.68 1.87 -21.18
N ASN A 216 16.48 2.47 -21.04
CA ASN A 216 16.20 3.42 -19.99
C ASN A 216 14.96 3.04 -19.17
N PHE A 217 15.05 3.23 -17.87
CA PHE A 217 13.93 3.29 -16.95
C PHE A 217 13.59 4.75 -16.66
N TRP A 218 12.33 5.13 -16.84
CA TRP A 218 11.89 6.51 -16.75
C TRP A 218 11.15 6.76 -15.45
N TYR A 219 11.51 7.84 -14.76
CA TYR A 219 10.86 8.26 -13.52
C TYR A 219 10.91 9.78 -13.37
N THR A 220 10.09 10.33 -12.49
CA THR A 220 10.21 11.71 -12.05
C THR A 220 10.10 11.80 -10.53
N PRO A 221 10.98 12.56 -9.88
CA PRO A 221 10.73 13.01 -8.52
C PRO A 221 9.47 13.87 -8.51
N PHE A 222 8.70 13.80 -7.43
CA PHE A 222 7.50 14.61 -7.31
C PHE A 222 7.90 16.09 -7.30
N PRO A 223 7.50 16.92 -8.29
CA PRO A 223 7.96 18.30 -8.37
C PRO A 223 7.52 19.08 -7.12
N LYS A 224 8.41 19.87 -6.54
CA LYS A 224 8.09 20.68 -5.35
C LYS A 224 6.89 21.61 -5.52
N TRP A 225 6.56 21.99 -6.76
CA TRP A 225 5.41 22.83 -7.09
C TRP A 225 4.13 22.02 -7.33
N SER A 226 4.20 20.71 -7.58
CA SER A 226 3.03 19.83 -7.70
C SER A 226 2.51 19.41 -6.32
N ARG A 227 2.10 20.40 -5.53
CA ARG A 227 1.53 20.11 -4.22
C ARG A 227 0.06 19.72 -4.36
N PRO A 228 -0.44 18.79 -3.52
CA PRO A 228 -1.85 18.48 -3.47
C PRO A 228 -2.69 19.75 -3.27
N ILE A 229 -3.77 19.85 -4.04
CA ILE A 229 -4.76 20.93 -3.89
C ILE A 229 -5.90 20.36 -3.06
N ALA A 230 -6.29 21.09 -2.02
CA ALA A 230 -7.46 20.75 -1.24
C ALA A 230 -8.70 21.31 -1.94
N GLU A 231 -9.55 20.44 -2.48
CA GLU A 231 -10.86 20.82 -2.97
C GLU A 231 -11.89 20.63 -1.84
N PRO A 232 -12.64 21.67 -1.46
CA PRO A 232 -13.64 21.54 -0.41
C PRO A 232 -14.74 20.56 -0.82
N ILE A 233 -14.99 19.57 0.00
CA ILE A 233 -16.14 18.69 -0.16
C ILE A 233 -17.39 19.48 0.22
N PRO A 234 -18.43 19.53 -0.63
CA PRO A 234 -19.70 20.14 -0.27
C PRO A 234 -20.20 19.52 1.04
N ALA A 235 -20.31 20.35 2.08
CA ALA A 235 -20.82 19.86 3.35
C ALA A 235 -22.27 19.39 3.13
N PRO A 236 -22.66 18.16 3.50
CA PRO A 236 -24.06 17.78 3.53
C PRO A 236 -24.82 18.83 4.38
N LYS A 237 -25.99 19.22 3.93
CA LYS A 237 -26.82 20.21 4.65
C LYS A 237 -27.18 19.74 6.06
N GLU A 238 -27.22 18.42 6.27
CA GLU A 238 -27.48 17.81 7.55
C GLU A 238 -26.31 16.91 7.96
N VAL A 239 -25.97 16.93 9.25
CA VAL A 239 -25.01 16.01 9.84
C VAL A 239 -25.74 14.69 10.09
N ASP A 240 -25.50 13.70 9.28
CA ASP A 240 -26.12 12.39 9.45
C ASP A 240 -25.47 11.57 10.60
N LEU A 241 -26.19 10.59 11.10
CA LEU A 241 -25.73 9.73 12.18
C LEU A 241 -24.51 8.89 11.76
N ALA A 242 -24.37 8.55 10.47
CA ALA A 242 -23.26 7.77 9.97
C ALA A 242 -21.95 8.58 10.02
N SER A 243 -21.99 9.86 9.64
CA SER A 243 -20.85 10.77 9.75
C SER A 243 -20.41 10.97 11.21
N ILE A 244 -21.38 11.07 12.15
CA ILE A 244 -21.09 11.17 13.58
C ILE A 244 -20.42 9.89 14.08
N ARG A 245 -20.98 8.73 13.74
CA ARG A 245 -20.43 7.43 14.12
C ARG A 245 -18.99 7.30 13.61
N TYR A 246 -18.74 7.61 12.34
CA TYR A 246 -17.42 7.58 11.76
C TYR A 246 -16.43 8.47 12.51
N ALA A 247 -16.83 9.70 12.88
CA ALA A 247 -15.99 10.59 13.67
C ALA A 247 -15.72 10.05 15.08
N ALA A 248 -16.75 9.52 15.74
CA ALA A 248 -16.67 8.98 17.10
C ALA A 248 -15.77 7.73 17.18
N ASP A 249 -15.87 6.83 16.21
CA ASP A 249 -15.05 5.60 16.15
C ASP A 249 -13.54 5.89 16.00
N ARG A 250 -13.18 7.10 15.54
CA ARG A 250 -11.79 7.52 15.30
C ARG A 250 -11.18 8.35 16.43
N VAL A 251 -11.97 8.79 17.39
CA VAL A 251 -11.48 9.64 18.49
C VAL A 251 -10.69 8.83 19.50
N ASP A 252 -11.14 7.61 19.79
CA ASP A 252 -10.46 6.72 20.74
C ASP A 252 -10.67 5.25 20.33
N SER A 253 -9.66 4.43 20.58
CA SER A 253 -9.68 2.99 20.22
C SER A 253 -10.46 2.16 21.25
N THR A 254 -10.53 2.60 22.49
CA THR A 254 -11.10 1.87 23.63
C THR A 254 -12.49 2.35 24.03
N VAL A 255 -12.69 3.68 24.03
CA VAL A 255 -13.97 4.28 24.38
C VAL A 255 -14.92 4.22 23.18
N LYS A 256 -16.06 3.55 23.34
CA LYS A 256 -17.10 3.43 22.32
C LYS A 256 -18.37 4.14 22.73
N PHE A 257 -18.93 4.89 21.81
CA PHE A 257 -20.16 5.65 22.02
C PHE A 257 -21.40 4.80 21.69
N THR A 258 -22.39 4.81 22.56
CA THR A 258 -23.69 4.16 22.29
C THR A 258 -24.46 4.89 21.21
N ASP A 259 -25.40 4.23 20.54
CA ASP A 259 -26.27 4.84 19.53
C ASP A 259 -27.08 6.02 20.08
N ALA A 260 -27.47 5.95 21.36
CA ALA A 260 -28.18 7.03 22.04
C ALA A 260 -27.29 8.27 22.19
N ALA A 261 -26.01 8.08 22.55
CA ALA A 261 -25.03 9.16 22.63
C ALA A 261 -24.75 9.77 21.24
N LEU A 262 -24.54 8.95 20.22
CA LEU A 262 -24.30 9.40 18.85
C LEU A 262 -25.46 10.26 18.30
N LYS A 263 -26.71 9.91 18.58
CA LYS A 263 -27.89 10.70 18.21
C LYS A 263 -27.89 12.11 18.82
N ASN A 264 -27.36 12.26 20.03
CA ASN A 264 -27.24 13.59 20.65
C ASN A 264 -26.19 14.46 19.96
N PHE A 265 -25.13 13.86 19.44
CA PHE A 265 -24.07 14.61 18.74
C PHE A 265 -24.50 15.14 17.36
N VAL A 266 -25.59 14.65 16.79
CA VAL A 266 -26.16 15.21 15.54
C VAL A 266 -26.46 16.70 15.68
N LYS A 267 -26.77 17.15 16.89
CA LYS A 267 -27.05 18.57 17.20
C LYS A 267 -25.79 19.43 17.34
N VAL A 268 -24.61 18.82 17.40
CA VAL A 268 -23.34 19.54 17.57
C VAL A 268 -22.88 20.06 16.22
N PRO A 269 -22.62 21.37 16.06
CA PRO A 269 -22.05 21.90 14.83
C PRO A 269 -20.70 21.25 14.51
N ARG A 270 -20.47 20.89 13.23
CA ARG A 270 -19.29 20.18 12.76
C ARG A 270 -17.95 20.71 13.29
N PRO A 271 -17.69 22.02 13.33
CA PRO A 271 -16.42 22.54 13.84
C PRO A 271 -16.13 22.15 15.30
N PHE A 272 -17.16 21.92 16.10
CA PHE A 272 -17.04 21.60 17.52
C PHE A 272 -17.13 20.10 17.81
N LEU A 273 -17.52 19.28 16.84
CA LEU A 273 -17.78 17.85 17.03
C LEU A 273 -16.55 17.13 17.60
N LYS A 274 -15.37 17.34 17.01
CA LYS A 274 -14.12 16.70 17.49
C LYS A 274 -13.80 17.09 18.93
N THR A 275 -13.95 18.37 19.26
CA THR A 275 -13.71 18.88 20.63
C THR A 275 -14.65 18.25 21.63
N VAL A 276 -15.93 18.13 21.29
CA VAL A 276 -16.95 17.53 22.16
C VAL A 276 -16.67 16.03 22.36
N LEU A 277 -16.37 15.30 21.28
CA LEU A 277 -16.05 13.88 21.36
C LEU A 277 -14.80 13.62 22.21
N ASN A 278 -13.73 14.40 22.04
CA ASN A 278 -12.53 14.33 22.86
C ASN A 278 -12.82 14.61 24.34
N GLY A 279 -13.66 15.61 24.61
CA GLY A 279 -14.09 15.90 25.98
C GLY A 279 -14.85 14.76 26.63
N CYS A 280 -15.71 14.06 25.88
CA CYS A 280 -16.41 12.88 26.38
C CYS A 280 -15.46 11.71 26.66
N VAL A 281 -14.47 11.49 25.80
CA VAL A 281 -13.43 10.46 26.02
C VAL A 281 -12.60 10.76 27.26
N ALA A 282 -12.20 12.02 27.43
CA ALA A 282 -11.41 12.44 28.60
C ALA A 282 -12.18 12.32 29.93
N TRP A 283 -13.52 12.30 29.87
CA TRP A 283 -14.37 12.15 31.04
C TRP A 283 -14.71 10.68 31.35
N ALA A 284 -14.68 9.80 30.36
CA ALA A 284 -14.99 8.37 30.50
C ALA A 284 -13.85 7.57 31.14
#